data_0a88190298ffca19846d961512bc8268
#
_entry.id   0a88190298ffca19846d961512bc8268
#
_cell.length_a   1.000
_cell.length_b   1.000
_cell.length_c   1.000
_cell.angle_alpha   90.00
_cell.angle_beta   90.00
_cell.angle_gamma   90.00
#
_symmetry.space_group_name_H-M   'P 1'
#
loop_
_entity.id
_entity.type
_entity.pdbx_description
1 polymer ?
#
loop_
_entity_poly.entity_id
_entity_poly.type
_entity_poly.pdbx_seq_one_letter_code
_entity_poly.pdbx_strand_id
1 'polypeptide(L)'
;KDDDIEDVTLFIDESIKLLSPPNQWGELLPLAQPETSVNSAYPIHALPPLARDAVIAIAEHVQAPIGMTAQCVIGAMSHIAQAHVNAPHPFNPQGEPCSLYLLTEGQSGSRKSTSRNMADKAIIQHERKQYELYRRDLEQWKSGQASLNKKDKEAYSAENPPPHDPSTLYSDITLESIAGLYVDGILNNASIASDEAGQFFGGYTMKGDTRTQAIGGYAKLFDDGFVERTRSKSNLNGSGRAYDVRLTFNLQGQH
;
A
#
# COMPACT_ATOMS: atom_id res chain seq x y z
N LYS A 1 29.98 14.81 -33.04
CA LYS A 1 29.91 13.35 -32.72
C LYS A 1 31.00 12.90 -31.75
N ASP A 2 32.15 13.53 -31.76
CA ASP A 2 33.25 13.24 -30.82
C ASP A 2 33.03 13.99 -29.50
N ASP A 3 32.49 15.21 -29.53
CA ASP A 3 32.18 16.00 -28.34
C ASP A 3 31.13 15.36 -27.42
N ASP A 4 30.12 14.67 -28.00
CA ASP A 4 29.07 13.97 -27.24
C ASP A 4 29.60 12.75 -26.45
N ILE A 5 30.70 12.15 -26.94
CA ILE A 5 31.31 10.97 -26.29
C ILE A 5 32.20 11.42 -25.11
N GLU A 6 32.92 12.55 -25.24
CA GLU A 6 33.71 13.13 -24.15
C GLU A 6 32.84 13.57 -22.98
N ASP A 7 31.71 14.21 -23.24
CA ASP A 7 30.76 14.63 -22.20
C ASP A 7 30.16 13.43 -21.42
N VAL A 8 29.82 12.36 -22.12
CA VAL A 8 29.30 11.14 -21.47
C VAL A 8 30.39 10.44 -20.64
N THR A 9 31.62 10.42 -21.12
CA THR A 9 32.77 9.83 -20.40
C THR A 9 33.07 10.62 -19.14
N LEU A 10 33.05 11.96 -19.23
CA LEU A 10 33.27 12.86 -18.09
C LEU A 10 32.17 12.66 -17.03
N PHE A 11 30.91 12.54 -17.44
CA PHE A 11 29.79 12.30 -16.54
C PHE A 11 29.91 10.95 -15.83
N ILE A 12 30.33 9.90 -16.55
CA ILE A 12 30.55 8.57 -15.97
C ILE A 12 31.70 8.61 -14.96
N ASP A 13 32.81 9.27 -15.28
CA ASP A 13 33.97 9.38 -14.39
C ASP A 13 33.68 10.22 -13.12
N GLU A 14 32.86 11.27 -13.23
CA GLU A 14 32.40 12.04 -12.06
C GLU A 14 31.42 11.22 -11.22
N SER A 15 30.52 10.48 -11.85
CA SER A 15 29.59 9.59 -11.15
C SER A 15 30.32 8.46 -10.43
N ILE A 16 31.36 7.87 -11.06
CA ILE A 16 32.21 6.86 -10.42
C ILE A 16 32.99 7.44 -9.25
N LYS A 17 33.49 8.68 -9.35
CA LYS A 17 34.15 9.38 -8.22
C LYS A 17 33.21 9.63 -7.04
N LEU A 18 31.96 9.97 -7.31
CA LEU A 18 30.93 10.14 -6.29
C LEU A 18 30.52 8.82 -5.63
N LEU A 19 30.57 7.73 -6.39
CA LEU A 19 30.25 6.37 -5.93
C LEU A 19 31.49 5.62 -5.41
N SER A 20 32.71 6.17 -5.61
CA SER A 20 33.92 5.56 -5.07
C SER A 20 33.88 5.63 -3.54
N PRO A 21 33.99 4.49 -2.87
CA PRO A 21 34.08 4.51 -1.42
C PRO A 21 35.27 5.38 -0.99
N PRO A 22 35.18 6.06 0.14
CA PRO A 22 36.29 6.83 0.66
C PRO A 22 37.54 5.93 0.72
N ASN A 23 38.69 6.43 0.26
CA ASN A 23 39.94 5.68 0.16
C ASN A 23 40.46 5.08 1.48
N GLN A 24 39.74 5.26 2.56
CA GLN A 24 39.99 4.63 3.85
C GLN A 24 38.68 4.08 4.39
N TRP A 25 38.44 2.81 4.13
CA TRP A 25 37.55 2.06 4.97
C TRP A 25 38.14 2.02 6.37
N GLY A 26 37.36 2.38 7.37
CA GLY A 26 37.74 2.15 8.77
C GLY A 26 38.01 0.66 9.03
N GLU A 27 38.59 0.35 10.17
CA GLU A 27 38.81 -1.03 10.59
C GLU A 27 37.52 -1.84 10.44
N LEU A 28 37.61 -3.02 9.80
CA LEU A 28 36.47 -3.90 9.65
C LEU A 28 35.95 -4.27 11.03
N LEU A 29 34.87 -3.65 11.42
CA LEU A 29 34.16 -4.07 12.63
C LEU A 29 33.51 -5.42 12.35
N PRO A 30 33.69 -6.42 13.24
CA PRO A 30 32.94 -7.66 13.14
C PRO A 30 31.46 -7.29 13.10
N LEU A 31 30.70 -7.92 12.20
CA LEU A 31 29.25 -7.88 12.24
C LEU A 31 28.85 -8.31 13.65
N ALA A 32 28.63 -7.35 14.53
CA ALA A 32 28.04 -7.63 15.81
C ALA A 32 26.75 -8.40 15.53
N GLN A 33 26.68 -9.65 15.96
CA GLN A 33 25.37 -10.27 16.04
C GLN A 33 24.56 -9.31 16.89
N PRO A 34 23.41 -8.82 16.41
CA PRO A 34 22.58 -7.99 17.26
C PRO A 34 22.38 -8.81 18.53
N GLU A 35 22.92 -8.32 19.64
CA GLU A 35 22.48 -8.82 20.91
C GLU A 35 20.96 -8.73 20.84
N THR A 36 20.29 -9.85 20.81
CA THR A 36 18.85 -9.92 20.93
C THR A 36 18.53 -9.45 22.34
N SER A 37 18.75 -8.16 22.57
CA SER A 37 18.23 -7.49 23.74
C SER A 37 16.72 -7.42 23.51
N VAL A 38 16.05 -8.41 24.03
CA VAL A 38 14.60 -8.60 24.04
C VAL A 38 13.84 -7.37 24.59
N ASN A 39 14.55 -6.29 24.89
CA ASN A 39 14.05 -5.08 25.55
C ASN A 39 14.56 -3.76 25.00
N SER A 40 14.89 -3.65 23.71
CA SER A 40 15.09 -2.31 23.16
C SER A 40 13.74 -1.60 23.08
N ALA A 41 13.57 -0.53 23.86
CA ALA A 41 12.38 0.28 23.81
C ALA A 41 12.19 0.81 22.37
N TYR A 42 10.96 0.77 21.86
CA TYR A 42 10.65 1.34 20.55
C TYR A 42 11.11 2.80 20.46
N PRO A 43 11.85 3.21 19.40
CA PRO A 43 12.47 4.53 19.30
C PRO A 43 11.45 5.62 18.98
N ILE A 44 10.48 5.83 19.85
CA ILE A 44 9.35 6.75 19.63
C ILE A 44 9.79 8.20 19.40
N HIS A 45 10.94 8.59 19.93
CA HIS A 45 11.52 9.92 19.74
C HIS A 45 11.96 10.20 18.31
N ALA A 46 12.16 9.14 17.50
CA ALA A 46 12.50 9.28 16.08
C ALA A 46 11.29 9.67 15.20
N LEU A 47 10.08 9.51 15.73
CA LEU A 47 8.88 9.91 15.00
C LEU A 47 8.71 11.44 14.98
N PRO A 48 8.17 12.00 13.88
CA PRO A 48 7.74 13.39 13.84
C PRO A 48 6.80 13.71 15.01
N PRO A 49 6.83 14.94 15.56
CA PRO A 49 6.08 15.28 16.77
C PRO A 49 4.61 14.88 16.74
N LEU A 50 3.89 15.20 15.66
CA LEU A 50 2.47 14.89 15.52
C LEU A 50 2.19 13.38 15.52
N ALA A 51 3.00 12.61 14.80
CA ALA A 51 2.89 11.14 14.75
C ALA A 51 3.21 10.53 16.11
N ARG A 52 4.27 11.01 16.77
CA ARG A 52 4.66 10.58 18.10
C ARG A 52 3.56 10.83 19.13
N ASP A 53 2.96 12.03 19.13
CA ASP A 53 1.90 12.39 20.07
C ASP A 53 0.64 11.53 19.85
N ALA A 54 0.29 11.26 18.59
CA ALA A 54 -0.79 10.33 18.24
C ALA A 54 -0.52 8.89 18.75
N VAL A 55 0.71 8.40 18.57
CA VAL A 55 1.11 7.07 19.07
C VAL A 55 1.00 7.01 20.59
N ILE A 56 1.52 8.00 21.30
CA ILE A 56 1.46 8.05 22.77
C ILE A 56 0.00 8.08 23.23
N ALA A 57 -0.82 8.99 22.68
CA ALA A 57 -2.20 9.14 23.06
C ALA A 57 -3.02 7.85 22.85
N ILE A 58 -2.84 7.17 21.72
CA ILE A 58 -3.52 5.90 21.46
C ILE A 58 -3.01 4.81 22.39
N ALA A 59 -1.67 4.67 22.56
CA ALA A 59 -1.08 3.66 23.41
C ALA A 59 -1.55 3.78 24.87
N GLU A 60 -1.60 4.99 25.39
CA GLU A 60 -2.10 5.29 26.76
C GLU A 60 -3.59 5.00 26.88
N HIS A 61 -4.40 5.45 25.92
CA HIS A 61 -5.84 5.23 25.94
C HIS A 61 -6.23 3.77 25.85
N VAL A 62 -5.58 3.04 24.95
CA VAL A 62 -5.88 1.63 24.66
C VAL A 62 -5.14 0.69 25.60
N GLN A 63 -4.07 1.16 26.27
CA GLN A 63 -3.14 0.32 27.05
C GLN A 63 -2.49 -0.78 26.18
N ALA A 64 -2.00 -0.37 24.99
CA ALA A 64 -1.36 -1.23 24.02
C ALA A 64 0.16 -1.00 23.97
N PRO A 65 0.96 -1.99 23.53
CA PRO A 65 2.38 -1.79 23.30
C PRO A 65 2.66 -0.65 22.30
N ILE A 66 3.62 0.23 22.65
CA ILE A 66 3.94 1.42 21.84
C ILE A 66 4.35 1.05 20.41
N GLY A 67 5.18 0.01 20.21
CA GLY A 67 5.60 -0.41 18.86
C GLY A 67 4.44 -0.84 17.97
N MET A 68 3.46 -1.53 18.52
CA MET A 68 2.24 -1.92 17.82
C MET A 68 1.40 -0.70 17.44
N THR A 69 1.21 0.23 18.37
CA THR A 69 0.47 1.47 18.12
C THR A 69 1.18 2.34 17.09
N ALA A 70 2.51 2.42 17.17
CA ALA A 70 3.32 3.14 16.19
C ALA A 70 3.13 2.58 14.78
N GLN A 71 3.15 1.24 14.61
CA GLN A 71 2.85 0.64 13.31
C GLN A 71 1.46 1.04 12.81
N CYS A 72 0.44 1.02 13.66
CA CYS A 72 -0.92 1.41 13.26
C CYS A 72 -0.96 2.84 12.74
N VAL A 73 -0.35 3.79 13.45
CA VAL A 73 -0.29 5.20 13.05
C VAL A 73 0.52 5.38 11.76
N ILE A 74 1.69 4.75 11.65
CA ILE A 74 2.52 4.81 10.44
C ILE A 74 1.78 4.20 9.25
N GLY A 75 1.08 3.07 9.44
CA GLY A 75 0.26 2.45 8.38
C GLY A 75 -0.86 3.35 7.89
N ALA A 76 -1.60 4.01 8.80
CA ALA A 76 -2.62 4.98 8.45
C ALA A 76 -2.04 6.20 7.69
N MET A 77 -0.88 6.71 8.14
CA MET A 77 -0.16 7.79 7.45
C MET A 77 0.31 7.36 6.06
N SER A 78 0.87 6.16 5.91
CA SER A 78 1.30 5.60 4.64
C SER A 78 0.14 5.47 3.67
N HIS A 79 -1.00 4.95 4.12
CA HIS A 79 -2.22 4.85 3.30
C HIS A 79 -2.63 6.19 2.69
N ILE A 80 -2.61 7.26 3.47
CA ILE A 80 -2.98 8.59 2.96
C ILE A 80 -1.84 9.18 2.11
N ALA A 81 -0.61 9.15 2.61
CA ALA A 81 0.53 9.80 1.95
C ALA A 81 0.80 9.23 0.55
N GLN A 82 0.69 7.91 0.37
CA GLN A 82 0.94 7.25 -0.92
C GLN A 82 0.06 7.75 -2.06
N ALA A 83 -1.14 8.30 -1.76
CA ALA A 83 -2.04 8.86 -2.75
C ALA A 83 -1.62 10.25 -3.24
N HIS A 84 -0.74 10.95 -2.51
CA HIS A 84 -0.49 12.37 -2.71
C HIS A 84 0.97 12.72 -2.98
N VAL A 85 1.93 11.96 -2.41
CA VAL A 85 3.35 12.29 -2.45
C VAL A 85 4.23 11.06 -2.62
N ASN A 86 5.41 11.28 -3.19
CA ASN A 86 6.52 10.33 -3.18
C ASN A 86 7.60 10.82 -2.21
N ALA A 87 8.29 9.89 -1.58
CA ALA A 87 9.48 10.19 -0.78
C ALA A 87 10.66 10.55 -1.70
N PRO A 88 11.51 11.53 -1.34
CA PRO A 88 12.71 11.83 -2.11
C PRO A 88 13.61 10.59 -2.23
N HIS A 89 14.14 10.36 -3.43
CA HIS A 89 15.05 9.26 -3.68
C HIS A 89 16.31 9.78 -4.42
N PRO A 90 17.53 9.38 -4.03
CA PRO A 90 18.76 9.95 -4.58
C PRO A 90 18.96 9.64 -6.07
N PHE A 91 18.45 8.54 -6.57
CA PHE A 91 18.61 8.09 -7.96
C PHE A 91 17.33 8.18 -8.80
N ASN A 92 16.19 8.51 -8.18
CA ASN A 92 14.92 8.66 -8.87
C ASN A 92 14.39 10.08 -8.66
N PRO A 93 14.46 10.97 -9.67
CA PRO A 93 13.99 12.35 -9.53
C PRO A 93 12.49 12.46 -9.23
N GLN A 94 11.70 11.44 -9.55
CA GLN A 94 10.27 11.39 -9.26
C GLN A 94 9.99 10.88 -7.84
N GLY A 95 11.01 10.43 -7.13
CA GLY A 95 10.89 9.86 -5.80
C GLY A 95 10.34 8.43 -5.80
N GLU A 96 10.19 7.89 -4.61
CA GLU A 96 9.66 6.54 -4.37
C GLU A 96 8.31 6.61 -3.66
N PRO A 97 7.42 5.61 -3.85
CA PRO A 97 6.15 5.56 -3.15
C PRO A 97 6.30 5.62 -1.64
N CYS A 98 5.38 6.33 -0.97
CA CYS A 98 5.26 6.28 0.49
C CYS A 98 4.50 5.03 0.99
N SER A 99 4.32 4.03 0.13
CA SER A 99 3.71 2.75 0.47
C SER A 99 4.60 1.95 1.41
N LEU A 100 4.03 1.35 2.45
CA LEU A 100 4.75 0.51 3.40
C LEU A 100 4.07 -0.84 3.54
N TYR A 101 4.87 -1.92 3.63
CA TYR A 101 4.39 -3.25 3.97
C TYR A 101 4.73 -3.56 5.42
N LEU A 102 3.76 -3.37 6.30
CA LEU A 102 3.93 -3.46 7.74
C LEU A 102 3.26 -4.72 8.27
N LEU A 103 4.01 -5.47 9.08
CA LEU A 103 3.52 -6.64 9.80
C LEU A 103 3.94 -6.55 11.27
N THR A 104 2.97 -6.59 12.17
CA THR A 104 3.20 -6.71 13.61
C THR A 104 2.65 -8.02 14.12
N GLU A 105 3.42 -8.70 14.92
CA GLU A 105 3.01 -9.87 15.66
C GLU A 105 2.72 -9.52 17.12
N GLY A 106 1.63 -10.04 17.64
CA GLY A 106 1.24 -9.79 19.02
C GLY A 106 0.35 -10.88 19.59
N GLN A 107 0.47 -11.11 20.88
CA GLN A 107 -0.33 -12.10 21.60
C GLN A 107 -1.82 -11.79 21.54
N SER A 108 -2.64 -12.81 21.81
CA SER A 108 -4.07 -12.60 22.01
C SER A 108 -4.31 -11.59 23.15
N GLY A 109 -5.28 -10.71 23.00
CA GLY A 109 -5.58 -9.68 24.01
C GLY A 109 -4.65 -8.47 24.01
N SER A 110 -3.59 -8.41 23.16
CA SER A 110 -2.67 -7.26 23.07
C SER A 110 -3.27 -5.99 22.47
N ARG A 111 -4.59 -5.98 22.26
CA ARG A 111 -5.37 -4.82 21.80
C ARG A 111 -5.05 -4.36 20.37
N LYS A 112 -4.65 -5.28 19.50
CA LYS A 112 -4.32 -5.05 18.08
C LYS A 112 -5.42 -4.28 17.36
N SER A 113 -6.63 -4.86 17.30
CA SER A 113 -7.78 -4.30 16.59
C SER A 113 -8.17 -2.92 17.11
N THR A 114 -8.12 -2.73 18.43
CA THR A 114 -8.47 -1.43 19.03
C THR A 114 -7.48 -0.35 18.65
N SER A 115 -6.16 -0.65 18.69
CA SER A 115 -5.10 0.29 18.29
C SER A 115 -5.23 0.68 16.82
N ARG A 116 -5.47 -0.30 15.93
CA ARG A 116 -5.68 -0.05 14.50
C ARG A 116 -6.94 0.78 14.25
N ASN A 117 -8.08 0.41 14.84
CA ASN A 117 -9.32 1.15 14.67
C ASN A 117 -9.22 2.60 15.16
N MET A 118 -8.43 2.86 16.19
CA MET A 118 -8.16 4.23 16.66
C MET A 118 -7.31 5.02 15.66
N ALA A 119 -6.24 4.40 15.12
CA ALA A 119 -5.38 5.03 14.12
C ALA A 119 -6.13 5.30 12.81
N ASP A 120 -6.95 4.36 12.35
CA ASP A 120 -7.71 4.44 11.10
C ASP A 120 -9.04 5.18 11.25
N LYS A 121 -9.40 5.66 12.44
CA LYS A 121 -10.73 6.21 12.74
C LYS A 121 -11.21 7.25 11.74
N ALA A 122 -10.37 8.21 11.40
CA ALA A 122 -10.74 9.28 10.47
C ALA A 122 -10.91 8.74 9.03
N ILE A 123 -10.07 7.80 8.62
CA ILE A 123 -10.13 7.12 7.32
C ILE A 123 -11.44 6.34 7.22
N ILE A 124 -11.74 5.51 8.21
CA ILE A 124 -12.97 4.70 8.27
C ILE A 124 -14.22 5.59 8.21
N GLN A 125 -14.23 6.70 8.94
CA GLN A 125 -15.35 7.64 8.92
C GLN A 125 -15.52 8.30 7.54
N HIS A 126 -14.42 8.66 6.89
CA HIS A 126 -14.44 9.22 5.54
C HIS A 126 -14.97 8.21 4.54
N GLU A 127 -14.43 7.00 4.51
CA GLU A 127 -14.84 5.93 3.59
C GLU A 127 -16.32 5.56 3.78
N ARG A 128 -16.77 5.44 5.03
CA ARG A 128 -18.19 5.19 5.32
C ARG A 128 -19.08 6.25 4.68
N LYS A 129 -18.72 7.52 4.81
CA LYS A 129 -19.48 8.62 4.21
C LYS A 129 -19.47 8.54 2.68
N GLN A 130 -18.31 8.26 2.07
CA GLN A 130 -18.19 8.11 0.62
C GLN A 130 -18.99 6.89 0.11
N TYR A 131 -18.95 5.79 0.84
CA TYR A 131 -19.71 4.59 0.50
C TYR A 131 -21.24 4.82 0.58
N GLU A 132 -21.72 5.60 1.55
CA GLU A 132 -23.13 5.99 1.63
C GLU A 132 -23.57 6.87 0.45
N LEU A 133 -22.68 7.74 -0.04
CA LEU A 133 -22.91 8.52 -1.27
C LEU A 133 -22.97 7.59 -2.49
N TYR A 134 -21.96 6.75 -2.66
CA TYR A 134 -21.90 5.76 -3.72
C TYR A 134 -23.17 4.88 -3.79
N ARG A 135 -23.65 4.39 -2.64
CA ARG A 135 -24.87 3.57 -2.59
C ARG A 135 -26.08 4.32 -3.12
N ARG A 136 -26.25 5.60 -2.78
CA ARG A 136 -27.34 6.43 -3.29
C ARG A 136 -27.25 6.62 -4.79
N ASP A 137 -26.05 6.95 -5.27
CA ASP A 137 -25.81 7.15 -6.69
C ASP A 137 -26.05 5.87 -7.48
N LEU A 138 -25.65 4.72 -6.95
CA LEU A 138 -25.89 3.41 -7.55
C LEU A 138 -27.39 3.06 -7.60
N GLU A 139 -28.15 3.37 -6.57
CA GLU A 139 -29.60 3.18 -6.53
C GLU A 139 -30.27 4.10 -7.56
N GLN A 140 -29.85 5.34 -7.66
CA GLN A 140 -30.36 6.28 -8.66
C GLN A 140 -30.03 5.81 -10.09
N TRP A 141 -28.81 5.36 -10.34
CA TRP A 141 -28.39 4.80 -11.62
C TRP A 141 -29.23 3.56 -12.01
N LYS A 142 -29.42 2.62 -11.07
CA LYS A 142 -30.27 1.44 -11.27
C LYS A 142 -31.73 1.82 -11.55
N SER A 143 -32.27 2.81 -10.86
CA SER A 143 -33.64 3.30 -11.06
C SER A 143 -33.80 3.93 -12.43
N GLY A 144 -32.79 4.66 -12.93
CA GLY A 144 -32.79 5.22 -14.29
C GLY A 144 -32.85 4.15 -15.38
N GLN A 145 -32.37 2.96 -15.11
CA GLN A 145 -32.43 1.81 -16.04
C GLN A 145 -33.69 0.94 -15.90
N ALA A 146 -34.43 1.06 -14.80
CA ALA A 146 -35.48 0.09 -14.44
C ALA A 146 -36.57 -0.08 -15.50
N SER A 147 -36.93 1.00 -16.19
CA SER A 147 -37.98 1.03 -17.22
C SER A 147 -37.46 0.82 -18.65
N LEU A 148 -36.14 0.70 -18.85
CA LEU A 148 -35.53 0.63 -20.18
C LEU A 148 -35.49 -0.82 -20.70
N ASN A 149 -35.66 -0.99 -22.01
CA ASN A 149 -35.39 -2.27 -22.67
C ASN A 149 -33.86 -2.53 -22.76
N LYS A 150 -33.47 -3.74 -23.17
CA LYS A 150 -32.06 -4.15 -23.19
C LYS A 150 -31.17 -3.19 -24.03
N LYS A 151 -31.62 -2.78 -25.20
CA LYS A 151 -30.84 -1.90 -26.11
C LYS A 151 -30.67 -0.51 -25.51
N ASP A 152 -31.71 0.03 -24.91
CA ASP A 152 -31.69 1.34 -24.28
C ASP A 152 -30.87 1.33 -22.99
N LYS A 153 -30.83 0.21 -22.26
CA LYS A 153 -29.90 0.03 -21.12
C LYS A 153 -28.44 0.08 -21.53
N GLU A 154 -28.08 -0.53 -22.66
CA GLU A 154 -26.72 -0.48 -23.18
C GLU A 154 -26.34 0.97 -23.57
N ALA A 155 -27.22 1.68 -24.24
CA ALA A 155 -27.03 3.10 -24.58
C ALA A 155 -26.95 3.98 -23.32
N TYR A 156 -27.85 3.79 -22.37
CA TYR A 156 -27.84 4.52 -21.10
C TYR A 156 -26.55 4.30 -20.33
N SER A 157 -26.05 3.04 -20.24
CA SER A 157 -24.80 2.72 -19.53
C SER A 157 -23.56 3.30 -20.22
N ALA A 158 -23.61 3.45 -21.55
CA ALA A 158 -22.52 4.08 -22.29
C ALA A 158 -22.48 5.62 -22.06
N GLU A 159 -23.65 6.25 -21.96
CA GLU A 159 -23.76 7.69 -21.66
C GLU A 159 -23.59 8.01 -20.17
N ASN A 160 -24.05 7.09 -19.31
CA ASN A 160 -24.02 7.23 -17.85
C ASN A 160 -23.33 5.99 -17.26
N PRO A 161 -22.01 5.97 -17.15
CA PRO A 161 -21.31 4.85 -16.58
C PRO A 161 -21.74 4.59 -15.13
N PRO A 162 -21.81 3.32 -14.67
CA PRO A 162 -22.16 3.02 -13.32
C PRO A 162 -21.16 3.64 -12.33
N PRO A 163 -21.64 4.17 -11.20
CA PRO A 163 -20.72 4.63 -10.17
C PRO A 163 -19.89 3.48 -9.63
N HIS A 164 -18.66 3.75 -9.25
CA HIS A 164 -17.73 2.78 -8.67
C HIS A 164 -17.65 2.94 -7.16
N ASP A 165 -17.37 1.82 -6.46
CA ASP A 165 -17.11 1.82 -5.03
C ASP A 165 -15.82 2.62 -4.76
N PRO A 166 -15.87 3.71 -3.98
CA PRO A 166 -14.73 4.57 -3.72
C PRO A 166 -13.79 4.04 -2.62
N SER A 167 -14.07 2.87 -2.06
CA SER A 167 -13.30 2.31 -0.93
C SER A 167 -11.85 2.06 -1.31
N THR A 168 -10.94 2.49 -0.44
CA THR A 168 -9.49 2.28 -0.58
C THR A 168 -8.90 1.47 0.56
N LEU A 169 -9.66 1.26 1.65
CA LEU A 169 -9.25 0.49 2.82
C LEU A 169 -9.96 -0.87 2.83
N TYR A 170 -9.18 -1.94 2.67
CA TYR A 170 -9.67 -3.31 2.63
C TYR A 170 -9.15 -4.11 3.83
N SER A 171 -9.99 -4.95 4.42
CA SER A 171 -9.56 -5.96 5.41
C SER A 171 -9.09 -7.25 4.73
N ASP A 172 -9.69 -7.56 3.58
CA ASP A 172 -9.36 -8.73 2.76
C ASP A 172 -9.68 -8.42 1.30
N ILE A 173 -8.70 -8.58 0.43
CA ILE A 173 -8.83 -8.46 -1.02
C ILE A 173 -7.73 -9.29 -1.70
N THR A 174 -8.07 -10.02 -2.76
CA THR A 174 -7.07 -10.79 -3.49
C THR A 174 -6.23 -9.90 -4.42
N LEU A 175 -5.00 -10.35 -4.73
CA LEU A 175 -4.14 -9.66 -5.69
C LEU A 175 -4.84 -9.47 -7.05
N GLU A 176 -5.55 -10.49 -7.52
CA GLU A 176 -6.27 -10.44 -8.79
C GLU A 176 -7.40 -9.41 -8.79
N SER A 177 -8.09 -9.28 -7.64
CA SER A 177 -9.19 -8.32 -7.50
C SER A 177 -8.65 -6.89 -7.50
N ILE A 178 -7.62 -6.61 -6.69
CA ILE A 178 -7.04 -5.27 -6.63
C ILE A 178 -6.34 -4.90 -7.94
N ALA A 179 -5.66 -5.86 -8.60
CA ALA A 179 -5.09 -5.66 -9.92
C ALA A 179 -6.15 -5.30 -10.97
N GLY A 180 -7.35 -5.90 -10.87
CA GLY A 180 -8.48 -5.51 -11.71
C GLY A 180 -8.89 -4.07 -11.51
N LEU A 181 -9.08 -3.65 -10.26
CA LEU A 181 -9.47 -2.27 -9.92
C LEU A 181 -8.45 -1.24 -10.42
N TYR A 182 -7.16 -1.56 -10.34
CA TYR A 182 -6.09 -0.70 -10.88
C TYR A 182 -6.09 -0.65 -12.42
N VAL A 183 -6.17 -1.81 -13.08
CA VAL A 183 -6.16 -1.91 -14.55
C VAL A 183 -7.39 -1.24 -15.16
N ASP A 184 -8.54 -1.35 -14.50
CA ASP A 184 -9.80 -0.72 -14.93
C ASP A 184 -9.84 0.79 -14.58
N GLY A 185 -8.79 1.32 -13.93
CA GLY A 185 -8.68 2.75 -13.57
C GLY A 185 -9.67 3.20 -12.48
N ILE A 186 -10.23 2.24 -11.73
CA ILE A 186 -11.19 2.51 -10.65
C ILE A 186 -10.45 3.03 -9.41
N LEU A 187 -9.28 2.45 -9.13
CA LEU A 187 -8.39 2.85 -8.05
C LEU A 187 -6.99 3.14 -8.58
N ASN A 188 -6.25 3.97 -7.87
CA ASN A 188 -4.81 4.17 -8.04
C ASN A 188 -4.01 3.91 -6.76
N ASN A 189 -4.69 3.83 -5.63
CA ASN A 189 -4.08 3.50 -4.34
C ASN A 189 -5.05 2.70 -3.47
N ALA A 190 -4.52 1.84 -2.61
CA ALA A 190 -5.29 1.09 -1.64
C ALA A 190 -4.44 0.71 -0.41
N SER A 191 -5.10 0.28 0.65
CA SER A 191 -4.46 -0.32 1.81
C SER A 191 -5.16 -1.62 2.18
N ILE A 192 -4.38 -2.65 2.51
CA ILE A 192 -4.87 -3.86 3.16
C ILE A 192 -4.52 -3.76 4.63
N ALA A 193 -5.53 -3.52 5.48
CA ALA A 193 -5.37 -3.37 6.91
C ALA A 193 -6.19 -4.44 7.64
N SER A 194 -5.51 -5.40 8.25
CA SER A 194 -6.14 -6.53 8.93
C SER A 194 -5.48 -6.82 10.28
N ASP A 195 -6.29 -7.13 11.26
CA ASP A 195 -5.85 -7.65 12.57
C ASP A 195 -5.76 -9.18 12.62
N GLU A 196 -6.04 -9.82 11.49
CA GLU A 196 -5.95 -11.26 11.27
C GLU A 196 -5.02 -11.56 10.08
N ALA A 197 -3.74 -11.21 10.19
CA ALA A 197 -2.74 -11.50 9.15
C ALA A 197 -2.70 -12.98 8.75
N GLY A 198 -3.06 -13.89 9.67
CA GLY A 198 -3.21 -15.31 9.39
C GLY A 198 -4.24 -15.61 8.30
N GLN A 199 -5.32 -14.83 8.19
CA GLN A 199 -6.30 -14.99 7.11
C GLN A 199 -5.70 -14.57 5.77
N PHE A 200 -4.96 -13.45 5.74
CA PHE A 200 -4.26 -13.00 4.55
C PHE A 200 -3.23 -14.04 4.06
N PHE A 201 -2.34 -14.51 4.94
CA PHE A 201 -1.32 -15.50 4.59
C PHE A 201 -1.87 -16.92 4.40
N GLY A 202 -2.96 -17.29 5.06
CA GLY A 202 -3.64 -18.56 4.93
C GLY A 202 -4.73 -18.59 3.86
N GLY A 203 -5.08 -17.42 3.29
CA GLY A 203 -6.11 -17.26 2.28
C GLY A 203 -5.77 -17.92 0.94
N TYR A 204 -6.74 -17.91 0.02
CA TYR A 204 -6.62 -18.56 -1.30
C TYR A 204 -5.40 -18.04 -2.09
N THR A 205 -5.14 -16.74 -2.05
CA THR A 205 -4.04 -16.10 -2.78
C THR A 205 -2.66 -16.60 -2.36
N MET A 206 -2.51 -17.03 -1.10
CA MET A 206 -1.23 -17.48 -0.53
C MET A 206 -1.13 -19.01 -0.41
N LYS A 207 -1.99 -19.77 -1.09
CA LYS A 207 -1.95 -21.24 -1.05
C LYS A 207 -1.21 -21.84 -2.26
N GLY A 208 -0.39 -22.86 -2.00
CA GLY A 208 0.20 -23.74 -3.01
C GLY A 208 0.86 -22.99 -4.17
N ASP A 209 0.44 -23.30 -5.39
CA ASP A 209 1.06 -22.79 -6.62
C ASP A 209 0.82 -21.29 -6.87
N THR A 210 -0.22 -20.71 -6.27
CA THR A 210 -0.52 -19.27 -6.43
C THR A 210 0.34 -18.39 -5.53
N ARG A 211 0.92 -18.95 -4.46
CA ARG A 211 1.70 -18.20 -3.46
C ARG A 211 2.89 -17.45 -4.06
N THR A 212 3.71 -18.14 -4.86
CA THR A 212 4.90 -17.54 -5.47
C THR A 212 4.51 -16.41 -6.42
N GLN A 213 3.45 -16.60 -7.19
CA GLN A 213 2.93 -15.57 -8.08
C GLN A 213 2.38 -14.36 -7.31
N ALA A 214 1.64 -14.60 -6.22
CA ALA A 214 1.11 -13.54 -5.39
C ALA A 214 2.21 -12.72 -4.71
N ILE A 215 3.22 -13.39 -4.14
CA ILE A 215 4.38 -12.72 -3.52
C ILE A 215 5.11 -11.87 -4.57
N GLY A 216 5.40 -12.43 -5.75
CA GLY A 216 6.04 -11.69 -6.84
C GLY A 216 5.22 -10.49 -7.31
N GLY A 217 3.89 -10.63 -7.36
CA GLY A 217 2.98 -9.54 -7.72
C GLY A 217 2.96 -8.41 -6.69
N TYR A 218 2.92 -8.75 -5.40
CA TYR A 218 2.98 -7.76 -4.32
C TYR A 218 4.35 -7.07 -4.25
N ALA A 219 5.46 -7.81 -4.45
CA ALA A 219 6.80 -7.23 -4.53
C ALA A 219 6.89 -6.21 -5.67
N LYS A 220 6.41 -6.56 -6.85
CA LYS A 220 6.38 -5.67 -8.01
C LYS A 220 5.52 -4.43 -7.79
N LEU A 221 4.37 -4.58 -7.10
CA LEU A 221 3.55 -3.45 -6.67
C LEU A 221 4.30 -2.51 -5.72
N PHE A 222 5.08 -3.09 -4.79
CA PHE A 222 5.86 -2.32 -3.83
C PHE A 222 7.00 -1.56 -4.50
N ASP A 223 7.78 -2.23 -5.36
CA ASP A 223 8.98 -1.68 -5.95
C ASP A 223 8.67 -0.70 -7.10
N ASP A 224 7.79 -1.12 -8.02
CA ASP A 224 7.58 -0.40 -9.29
C ASP A 224 6.24 0.35 -9.34
N GLY A 225 5.32 0.10 -8.40
CA GLY A 225 3.94 0.59 -8.53
C GLY A 225 3.27 0.10 -9.81
N PHE A 226 3.60 -1.11 -10.26
CA PHE A 226 3.17 -1.66 -11.53
C PHE A 226 2.32 -2.91 -11.36
N VAL A 227 1.25 -2.98 -12.13
CA VAL A 227 0.38 -4.15 -12.24
C VAL A 227 0.11 -4.48 -13.70
N GLU A 228 0.18 -5.75 -14.01
CA GLU A 228 -0.24 -6.29 -15.30
C GLU A 228 -1.25 -7.42 -15.06
N ARG A 229 -2.34 -7.38 -15.81
CA ARG A 229 -3.37 -8.42 -15.81
C ARG A 229 -3.59 -8.89 -17.23
N THR A 230 -3.32 -10.17 -17.47
CA THR A 230 -3.56 -10.81 -18.75
C THR A 230 -4.67 -11.85 -18.59
N ARG A 231 -5.76 -11.69 -19.32
CA ARG A 231 -6.87 -12.64 -19.40
C ARG A 231 -6.89 -13.31 -20.76
N SER A 232 -7.59 -14.45 -20.87
CA SER A 232 -7.77 -15.13 -22.15
C SER A 232 -8.49 -14.22 -23.17
N LYS A 233 -8.22 -14.45 -24.48
CA LYS A 233 -8.78 -13.65 -25.59
C LYS A 233 -10.31 -13.51 -25.55
N SER A 234 -11.02 -14.44 -24.91
CA SER A 234 -12.48 -14.37 -24.73
C SER A 234 -12.93 -13.34 -23.69
N ASN A 235 -12.03 -12.74 -22.92
CA ASN A 235 -12.33 -11.82 -21.83
C ASN A 235 -11.49 -10.53 -21.93
N LEU A 236 -11.58 -9.85 -23.08
CA LEU A 236 -10.77 -8.69 -23.42
C LEU A 236 -10.90 -7.53 -22.41
N ASN A 237 -12.07 -7.40 -21.77
CA ASN A 237 -12.36 -6.31 -20.83
C ASN A 237 -11.66 -6.42 -19.47
N GLY A 238 -10.80 -7.42 -19.29
CA GLY A 238 -10.10 -7.62 -18.02
C GLY A 238 -8.58 -7.66 -18.15
N SER A 239 -8.04 -7.37 -19.35
CA SER A 239 -6.58 -7.35 -19.60
C SER A 239 -6.10 -5.92 -19.68
N GLY A 240 -4.94 -5.63 -19.13
CA GLY A 240 -4.35 -4.31 -19.18
C GLY A 240 -3.16 -4.16 -18.24
N ARG A 241 -2.70 -2.93 -18.14
CA ARG A 241 -1.58 -2.51 -17.28
C ARG A 241 -1.96 -1.26 -16.54
N ALA A 242 -1.51 -1.18 -15.29
CA ALA A 242 -1.58 0.04 -14.50
C ALA A 242 -0.19 0.39 -14.00
N TYR A 243 0.12 1.66 -14.03
CA TYR A 243 1.39 2.25 -13.61
C TYR A 243 1.11 3.25 -12.48
N ASP A 244 2.12 3.49 -11.66
CA ASP A 244 2.06 4.44 -10.55
C ASP A 244 0.93 4.14 -9.55
N VAL A 245 0.52 2.88 -9.47
CA VAL A 245 -0.44 2.42 -8.46
C VAL A 245 0.26 2.13 -7.14
N ARG A 246 -0.46 2.27 -6.03
CA ARG A 246 0.11 2.23 -4.68
C ARG A 246 -0.67 1.28 -3.78
N LEU A 247 0.06 0.48 -3.01
CA LEU A 247 -0.54 -0.44 -2.04
C LEU A 247 0.24 -0.40 -0.72
N THR A 248 -0.46 -0.16 0.37
CA THR A 248 0.08 -0.28 1.74
C THR A 248 -0.47 -1.52 2.42
N PHE A 249 0.37 -2.23 3.17
CA PHE A 249 -0.06 -3.26 4.12
C PHE A 249 0.08 -2.76 5.56
N ASN A 250 -0.97 -2.93 6.35
CA ASN A 250 -0.97 -2.72 7.79
C ASN A 250 -1.57 -3.96 8.46
N LEU A 251 -0.76 -5.02 8.52
CA LEU A 251 -1.18 -6.34 8.94
C LEU A 251 -0.75 -6.62 10.39
N GLN A 252 -1.63 -7.23 11.16
CA GLN A 252 -1.37 -7.64 12.52
C GLN A 252 -1.68 -9.13 12.66
N GLY A 253 -0.70 -9.90 13.12
CA GLY A 253 -0.80 -11.34 13.33
C GLY A 253 -0.86 -11.71 14.80
N GLN A 254 -1.22 -12.96 15.05
CA GLN A 254 -1.14 -13.61 16.35
C GLN A 254 -0.17 -14.78 16.27
N HIS A 255 0.60 -14.99 17.34
CA HIS A 255 1.45 -16.17 17.49
C HIS A 255 0.63 -17.44 17.52
#